data_4c4cf004a4a3d5623d57f63757533721
#
_entry.id   4c4cf004a4a3d5623d57f63757533721
#
_cell.length_a   1.000
_cell.length_b   1.000
_cell.length_c   1.000
_cell.angle_alpha   90.00
_cell.angle_beta   90.00
_cell.angle_gamma   90.00
#
_symmetry.space_group_name_H-M   'P 1'
#
loop_
_entity.id
_entity.type
_entity.pdbx_description
1 polymer ?
#
loop_
_entity_poly.entity_id
_entity_poly.type
_entity_poly.pdbx_seq_one_letter_code
_entity_poly.pdbx_strand_id
1 'polypeptide(L)'
;MAQKLAFCSVRFNLEESLEQDREKKAAILEELLDFTRQNLPAMSRTMVCDLVEMVTANIFRPLPNIEKRSGPDPLEEEDEWLEPMWGHLSLAYTILLTILEHPHFEPNSLKTVVNKPFMEKLLELFFSADANERETLKTVLHRIYGNFLSLRRFTRVRVSELLLSVIHEGDQTNTKKQVISDVNKRC
;
A
#
# COMPACT_ATOMS: atom_id res chain seq x y z
N MET A 1 -8.52 19.50 10.55
CA MET A 1 -7.75 18.63 9.67
C MET A 1 -6.64 17.88 10.43
N ALA A 2 -5.65 18.54 11.00
CA ALA A 2 -4.51 17.91 11.68
C ALA A 2 -4.89 16.83 12.73
N GLN A 3 -5.89 17.07 13.57
CA GLN A 3 -6.35 16.07 14.55
C GLN A 3 -6.92 14.80 13.88
N LYS A 4 -7.64 14.93 12.76
CA LYS A 4 -8.18 13.80 11.99
C LYS A 4 -7.05 12.98 11.37
N LEU A 5 -6.06 13.64 10.78
CA LEU A 5 -4.87 12.98 10.22
C LEU A 5 -4.08 12.24 11.30
N ALA A 6 -3.84 12.88 12.45
CA ALA A 6 -3.15 12.24 13.57
C ALA A 6 -3.90 10.99 14.08
N PHE A 7 -5.21 11.06 14.24
CA PHE A 7 -6.03 9.91 14.64
C PHE A 7 -5.99 8.79 13.58
N CYS A 8 -6.12 9.13 12.30
CA CYS A 8 -6.05 8.15 11.21
C CYS A 8 -4.65 7.56 11.01
N SER A 9 -3.58 8.20 11.47
CA SER A 9 -2.23 7.65 11.41
C SER A 9 -1.98 6.52 12.43
N VAL A 10 -2.84 6.38 13.44
CA VAL A 10 -2.76 5.27 14.40
C VAL A 10 -3.23 3.98 13.70
N ARG A 11 -2.42 2.92 13.78
CA ARG A 11 -2.81 1.58 13.31
C ARG A 11 -3.62 0.89 14.39
N PHE A 12 -4.76 0.36 14.01
CA PHE A 12 -5.60 -0.46 14.89
C PHE A 12 -5.44 -1.94 14.55
N ASN A 13 -5.41 -2.78 15.57
CA ASN A 13 -5.45 -4.24 15.47
C ASN A 13 -6.83 -4.74 15.92
N LEU A 14 -7.29 -5.86 15.36
CA LEU A 14 -8.58 -6.45 15.75
C LEU A 14 -8.63 -6.84 17.23
N GLU A 15 -7.50 -7.31 17.78
CA GLU A 15 -7.44 -7.84 19.14
C GLU A 15 -7.32 -6.74 20.22
N GLU A 16 -6.64 -5.62 19.89
CA GLU A 16 -6.27 -4.59 20.87
C GLU A 16 -7.13 -3.34 20.79
N SER A 17 -7.86 -3.12 19.69
CA SER A 17 -8.64 -1.90 19.47
C SER A 17 -10.13 -2.12 19.64
N LEU A 18 -10.81 -1.13 20.24
CA LEU A 18 -12.26 -1.13 20.37
C LEU A 18 -12.90 -1.02 18.98
N GLU A 19 -14.02 -1.72 18.78
CA GLU A 19 -14.77 -1.69 17.53
C GLU A 19 -15.21 -0.26 17.18
N GLN A 20 -15.67 0.50 18.17
CA GLN A 20 -16.04 1.91 18.01
C GLN A 20 -14.91 2.79 17.46
N ASP A 21 -13.66 2.56 17.88
CA ASP A 21 -12.51 3.33 17.38
C ASP A 21 -12.18 2.95 15.93
N ARG A 22 -12.38 1.68 15.56
CA ARG A 22 -12.22 1.22 14.17
C ARG A 22 -13.29 1.82 13.25
N GLU A 23 -14.55 1.78 13.66
CA GLU A 23 -15.65 2.41 12.92
C GLU A 23 -15.44 3.91 12.76
N LYS A 24 -15.07 4.59 13.84
CA LYS A 24 -14.76 6.00 13.82
C LYS A 24 -13.61 6.33 12.87
N LYS A 25 -12.57 5.51 12.84
CA LYS A 25 -11.46 5.67 11.90
C LYS A 25 -11.92 5.48 10.46
N ALA A 26 -12.72 4.46 10.18
CA ALA A 26 -13.28 4.22 8.84
C ALA A 26 -14.06 5.45 8.36
N ALA A 27 -14.97 5.96 9.18
CA ALA A 27 -15.77 7.16 8.86
C ALA A 27 -14.90 8.40 8.59
N ILE A 28 -13.81 8.60 9.36
CA ILE A 28 -12.91 9.72 9.14
C ILE A 28 -12.09 9.52 7.86
N LEU A 29 -11.67 8.30 7.53
CA LEU A 29 -10.96 8.01 6.28
C LEU A 29 -11.85 8.25 5.06
N GLU A 30 -13.12 7.88 5.12
CA GLU A 30 -14.11 8.18 4.07
C GLU A 30 -14.29 9.70 3.90
N GLU A 31 -14.43 10.43 5.00
CA GLU A 31 -14.53 11.88 4.97
C GLU A 31 -13.26 12.54 4.37
N LEU A 32 -12.07 12.03 4.71
CA LEU A 32 -10.81 12.48 4.13
C LEU A 32 -10.72 12.17 2.63
N LEU A 33 -11.22 11.04 2.21
CA LEU A 33 -11.26 10.66 0.79
C LEU A 33 -12.18 11.60 0.01
N ASP A 34 -13.39 11.86 0.50
CA ASP A 34 -14.32 12.76 -0.15
C ASP A 34 -13.80 14.20 -0.17
N PHE A 35 -13.20 14.65 0.93
CA PHE A 35 -12.54 15.96 0.98
C PHE A 35 -11.41 16.05 -0.05
N THR A 36 -10.59 15.00 -0.19
CA THR A 36 -9.50 14.95 -1.17
C THR A 36 -10.04 15.04 -2.59
N ARG A 37 -11.08 14.27 -2.92
CA ARG A 37 -11.70 14.28 -4.25
C ARG A 37 -12.22 15.67 -4.65
N GLN A 38 -12.81 16.39 -3.70
CA GLN A 38 -13.45 17.68 -3.97
C GLN A 38 -12.47 18.86 -3.97
N ASN A 39 -11.41 18.80 -3.17
CA ASN A 39 -10.60 19.97 -2.87
C ASN A 39 -9.14 19.85 -3.30
N LEU A 40 -8.69 18.75 -3.89
CA LEU A 40 -7.28 18.53 -4.22
C LEU A 40 -6.61 19.68 -4.95
N PRO A 41 -7.25 20.34 -5.96
CA PRO A 41 -6.63 21.47 -6.66
C PRO A 41 -6.37 22.70 -5.78
N ALA A 42 -7.13 22.85 -4.69
CA ALA A 42 -7.02 23.98 -3.76
C ALA A 42 -6.17 23.66 -2.52
N MET A 43 -5.71 22.40 -2.38
CA MET A 43 -4.90 21.99 -1.23
C MET A 43 -3.51 22.55 -1.30
N SER A 44 -3.00 22.99 -0.14
CA SER A 44 -1.58 23.33 -0.02
C SER A 44 -0.70 22.08 -0.16
N ARG A 45 0.53 22.29 -0.64
CA ARG A 45 1.53 21.21 -0.72
C ARG A 45 1.73 20.50 0.62
N THR A 46 1.76 21.22 1.73
CA THR A 46 1.91 20.66 3.07
C THR A 46 0.76 19.72 3.41
N MET A 47 -0.48 20.11 3.12
CA MET A 47 -1.65 19.27 3.36
C MET A 47 -1.63 17.97 2.54
N VAL A 48 -1.19 18.04 1.28
CA VAL A 48 -1.04 16.84 0.44
C VAL A 48 0.07 15.93 0.99
N CYS A 49 1.18 16.49 1.46
CA CYS A 49 2.24 15.71 2.14
C CYS A 49 1.71 15.03 3.40
N ASP A 50 1.01 15.76 4.27
CA ASP A 50 0.45 15.24 5.52
C ASP A 50 -0.56 14.10 5.26
N LEU A 51 -1.37 14.21 4.19
CA LEU A 51 -2.26 13.13 3.76
C LEU A 51 -1.48 11.88 3.33
N VAL A 52 -0.43 12.05 2.52
CA VAL A 52 0.38 10.91 2.08
C VAL A 52 1.18 10.32 3.24
N GLU A 53 1.64 11.11 4.20
CA GLU A 53 2.28 10.62 5.43
C GLU A 53 1.29 9.80 6.28
N MET A 54 0.05 10.25 6.44
CA MET A 54 -1.00 9.47 7.09
C MET A 54 -1.25 8.14 6.36
N VAL A 55 -1.32 8.15 5.03
CA VAL A 55 -1.45 6.93 4.24
C VAL A 55 -0.27 6.00 4.50
N THR A 56 0.97 6.50 4.45
CA THR A 56 2.18 5.68 4.68
C THR A 56 2.21 5.05 6.08
N ALA A 57 1.71 5.77 7.09
CA ALA A 57 1.59 5.24 8.45
C ALA A 57 0.63 4.04 8.54
N ASN A 58 -0.36 3.95 7.65
CA ASN A 58 -1.29 2.83 7.57
C ASN A 58 -0.74 1.66 6.74
N ILE A 59 -0.26 1.94 5.53
CA ILE A 59 0.12 0.88 4.58
C ILE A 59 1.46 0.21 4.92
N PHE A 60 2.45 0.97 5.42
CA PHE A 60 3.77 0.41 5.75
C PHE A 60 3.75 -0.26 7.12
N ARG A 61 3.30 -1.50 7.14
CA ARG A 61 3.21 -2.36 8.30
C ARG A 61 4.08 -3.61 8.14
N PRO A 62 4.48 -4.26 9.25
CA PRO A 62 5.08 -5.59 9.14
C PRO A 62 4.04 -6.57 8.59
N LEU A 63 4.44 -7.34 7.58
CA LEU A 63 3.59 -8.39 7.03
C LEU A 63 3.60 -9.62 7.95
N PRO A 64 2.48 -10.34 8.07
CA PRO A 64 2.45 -11.57 8.83
C PRO A 64 3.35 -12.63 8.19
N ASN A 65 4.05 -13.41 9.03
CA ASN A 65 4.88 -14.51 8.53
C ASN A 65 3.98 -15.67 8.08
N ILE A 66 3.91 -15.90 6.77
CA ILE A 66 3.03 -16.90 6.13
C ILE A 66 3.51 -18.33 6.43
N GLU A 67 4.81 -18.54 6.66
CA GLU A 67 5.40 -19.88 6.90
C GLU A 67 4.80 -20.61 8.10
N LYS A 68 4.23 -19.88 9.07
CA LYS A 68 3.60 -20.45 10.26
C LYS A 68 2.15 -20.91 10.05
N ARG A 69 1.55 -20.65 8.87
CA ARG A 69 0.13 -20.94 8.60
C ARG A 69 -0.09 -22.15 7.69
N SER A 70 0.95 -22.73 7.12
CA SER A 70 0.86 -23.97 6.38
C SER A 70 0.64 -25.10 7.37
N GLY A 71 -0.63 -25.40 7.66
CA GLY A 71 -1.03 -26.62 8.35
C GLY A 71 -0.65 -27.84 7.51
N PRO A 72 -0.53 -29.02 8.13
CA PRO A 72 -0.08 -30.25 7.45
C PRO A 72 -1.13 -30.90 6.55
N ASP A 73 -2.27 -30.28 6.29
CA ASP A 73 -3.33 -30.89 5.50
C ASP A 73 -3.33 -30.38 4.04
N PRO A 74 -2.86 -31.21 3.07
CA PRO A 74 -2.84 -30.85 1.64
C PRO A 74 -4.23 -30.84 0.98
N LEU A 75 -5.29 -31.18 1.71
CA LEU A 75 -6.66 -31.31 1.21
C LEU A 75 -7.57 -30.15 1.63
N GLU A 76 -7.13 -29.28 2.53
CA GLU A 76 -7.83 -28.04 2.78
C GLU A 76 -7.56 -27.08 1.60
N GLU A 77 -8.61 -26.71 0.87
CA GLU A 77 -8.57 -25.59 -0.06
C GLU A 77 -7.92 -24.41 0.67
N GLU A 78 -6.81 -23.87 0.13
CA GLU A 78 -6.13 -22.71 0.71
C GLU A 78 -7.15 -21.57 0.74
N ASP A 79 -7.84 -21.38 1.86
CA ASP A 79 -8.69 -20.22 2.09
C ASP A 79 -7.87 -18.98 1.82
N GLU A 80 -8.30 -18.20 0.85
CA GLU A 80 -7.61 -16.98 0.42
C GLU A 80 -7.50 -16.03 1.62
N TRP A 81 -6.27 -15.86 2.13
CA TRP A 81 -6.07 -15.03 3.31
C TRP A 81 -6.42 -13.57 3.00
N LEU A 82 -7.33 -13.02 3.78
CA LEU A 82 -7.75 -11.63 3.70
C LEU A 82 -7.16 -10.84 4.87
N GLU A 83 -6.62 -9.66 4.57
CA GLU A 83 -6.15 -8.73 5.59
C GLU A 83 -7.32 -8.26 6.46
N PRO A 84 -7.31 -8.54 7.78
CA PRO A 84 -8.43 -8.19 8.64
C PRO A 84 -8.78 -6.69 8.66
N MET A 85 -7.78 -5.83 8.44
CA MET A 85 -7.95 -4.37 8.38
C MET A 85 -8.04 -3.83 6.95
N TRP A 86 -8.38 -4.70 5.97
CA TRP A 86 -8.48 -4.31 4.57
C TRP A 86 -9.41 -3.11 4.34
N GLY A 87 -10.50 -2.99 5.09
CA GLY A 87 -11.40 -1.83 5.00
C GLY A 87 -10.69 -0.49 5.18
N HIS A 88 -9.81 -0.38 6.17
CA HIS A 88 -9.02 0.84 6.39
C HIS A 88 -7.90 1.01 5.36
N LEU A 89 -7.24 -0.10 5.01
CA LEU A 89 -6.14 -0.07 4.04
C LEU A 89 -6.63 0.30 2.65
N SER A 90 -7.75 -0.24 2.20
CA SER A 90 -8.35 0.08 0.90
C SER A 90 -8.70 1.57 0.79
N LEU A 91 -9.22 2.18 1.85
CA LEU A 91 -9.47 3.62 1.90
C LEU A 91 -8.17 4.43 1.83
N ALA A 92 -7.13 4.02 2.57
CA ALA A 92 -5.82 4.66 2.54
C ALA A 92 -5.19 4.59 1.13
N TYR A 93 -5.22 3.41 0.49
CA TYR A 93 -4.76 3.25 -0.89
C TYR A 93 -5.58 4.10 -1.88
N THR A 94 -6.90 4.18 -1.68
CA THR A 94 -7.77 4.98 -2.54
C THR A 94 -7.47 6.47 -2.43
N ILE A 95 -7.17 6.98 -1.23
CA ILE A 95 -6.71 8.37 -1.03
C ILE A 95 -5.41 8.61 -1.82
N LEU A 96 -4.43 7.71 -1.72
CA LEU A 96 -3.17 7.82 -2.44
C LEU A 96 -3.38 7.82 -3.95
N LEU A 97 -4.19 6.90 -4.47
CA LEU A 97 -4.52 6.82 -5.90
C LEU A 97 -5.25 8.08 -6.37
N THR A 98 -6.21 8.59 -5.59
CA THR A 98 -6.92 9.83 -5.91
C THR A 98 -5.94 11.01 -6.09
N ILE A 99 -4.91 11.09 -5.24
CA ILE A 99 -3.87 12.12 -5.36
C ILE A 99 -3.01 11.89 -6.62
N LEU A 100 -2.51 10.66 -6.82
CA LEU A 100 -1.59 10.33 -7.92
C LEU A 100 -2.23 10.40 -9.31
N GLU A 101 -3.54 10.19 -9.41
CA GLU A 101 -4.31 10.18 -10.67
C GLU A 101 -4.89 11.53 -11.03
N HIS A 102 -4.81 12.49 -10.11
CA HIS A 102 -5.42 13.79 -10.36
C HIS A 102 -4.75 14.52 -11.54
N PRO A 103 -5.52 15.12 -12.49
CA PRO A 103 -4.97 15.77 -13.69
C PRO A 103 -3.98 16.89 -13.39
N HIS A 104 -4.15 17.60 -12.26
CA HIS A 104 -3.26 18.68 -11.81
C HIS A 104 -2.24 18.23 -10.76
N PHE A 105 -1.98 16.92 -10.67
CA PHE A 105 -0.98 16.42 -9.73
C PHE A 105 0.43 16.84 -10.15
N GLU A 106 1.14 17.47 -9.23
CA GLU A 106 2.54 17.83 -9.40
C GLU A 106 3.47 16.88 -8.65
N PRO A 107 4.22 15.98 -9.33
CA PRO A 107 5.11 15.02 -8.66
C PRO A 107 6.16 15.68 -7.75
N ASN A 108 6.57 16.92 -8.08
CA ASN A 108 7.52 17.68 -7.27
C ASN A 108 7.00 18.00 -5.88
N SER A 109 5.67 18.07 -5.69
CA SER A 109 5.07 18.34 -4.39
C SER A 109 5.32 17.23 -3.37
N LEU A 110 5.41 15.98 -3.83
CA LEU A 110 5.57 14.79 -2.98
C LEU A 110 6.98 14.18 -2.96
N LYS A 111 7.99 14.82 -3.57
CA LYS A 111 9.37 14.28 -3.62
C LYS A 111 9.99 14.02 -2.25
N THR A 112 9.57 14.73 -1.22
CA THR A 112 10.04 14.54 0.15
C THR A 112 9.51 13.26 0.77
N VAL A 113 8.27 12.89 0.45
CA VAL A 113 7.58 11.70 0.97
C VAL A 113 7.81 10.51 0.05
N VAL A 114 7.50 10.66 -1.26
CA VAL A 114 7.67 9.60 -2.26
C VAL A 114 9.12 9.61 -2.77
N ASN A 115 9.96 8.89 -2.08
CA ASN A 115 11.41 8.80 -2.28
C ASN A 115 11.87 7.32 -2.36
N LYS A 116 13.18 7.07 -2.41
CA LYS A 116 13.73 5.70 -2.48
C LYS A 116 13.31 4.83 -1.30
N PRO A 117 13.42 5.27 -0.02
CA PRO A 117 12.91 4.50 1.12
C PRO A 117 11.41 4.17 1.04
N PHE A 118 10.60 5.10 0.54
CA PHE A 118 9.19 4.84 0.27
C PHE A 118 9.02 3.69 -0.74
N MET A 119 9.77 3.74 -1.85
CA MET A 119 9.72 2.69 -2.87
C MET A 119 10.16 1.32 -2.35
N GLU A 120 11.18 1.26 -1.50
CA GLU A 120 11.62 0.00 -0.87
C GLU A 120 10.49 -0.62 -0.06
N LYS A 121 9.89 0.16 0.86
CA LYS A 121 8.76 -0.31 1.67
C LYS A 121 7.54 -0.69 0.83
N LEU A 122 7.25 0.08 -0.24
CA LEU A 122 6.14 -0.25 -1.14
C LEU A 122 6.35 -1.60 -1.84
N LEU A 123 7.59 -1.87 -2.27
CA LEU A 123 7.92 -3.13 -2.94
C LEU A 123 7.90 -4.32 -1.96
N GLU A 124 8.24 -4.12 -0.68
CA GLU A 124 8.10 -5.16 0.35
C GLU A 124 6.66 -5.61 0.54
N LEU A 125 5.68 -4.70 0.37
CA LEU A 125 4.26 -5.05 0.50
C LEU A 125 3.75 -6.00 -0.58
N PHE A 126 4.48 -6.20 -1.69
CA PHE A 126 4.13 -7.22 -2.68
C PHE A 126 4.22 -8.65 -2.15
N PHE A 127 4.86 -8.86 -1.00
CA PHE A 127 4.84 -10.13 -0.28
C PHE A 127 3.61 -10.29 0.62
N SER A 128 2.65 -9.36 0.58
CA SER A 128 1.38 -9.52 1.29
C SER A 128 0.65 -10.79 0.84
N ALA A 129 0.06 -11.48 1.81
CA ALA A 129 -0.77 -12.66 1.54
C ALA A 129 -2.11 -12.27 0.86
N ASP A 130 -2.61 -11.05 1.10
CA ASP A 130 -3.88 -10.58 0.53
C ASP A 130 -3.74 -10.24 -0.95
N ALA A 131 -4.50 -10.93 -1.79
CA ALA A 131 -4.53 -10.72 -3.24
C ALA A 131 -5.06 -9.33 -3.61
N ASN A 132 -6.05 -8.80 -2.86
CA ASN A 132 -6.62 -7.47 -3.10
C ASN A 132 -5.57 -6.37 -2.87
N GLU A 133 -4.73 -6.54 -1.83
CA GLU A 133 -3.64 -5.61 -1.59
C GLU A 133 -2.61 -5.65 -2.72
N ARG A 134 -2.19 -6.84 -3.15
CA ARG A 134 -1.23 -6.98 -4.27
C ARG A 134 -1.75 -6.35 -5.56
N GLU A 135 -3.03 -6.51 -5.88
CA GLU A 135 -3.64 -5.89 -7.08
C GLU A 135 -3.66 -4.37 -6.97
N THR A 136 -4.01 -3.85 -5.79
CA THR A 136 -3.98 -2.41 -5.52
C THR A 136 -2.57 -1.85 -5.62
N LEU A 137 -1.57 -2.56 -5.08
CA LEU A 137 -0.16 -2.17 -5.15
C LEU A 137 0.36 -2.09 -6.58
N LYS A 138 -0.08 -2.97 -7.49
CA LYS A 138 0.27 -2.88 -8.93
C LYS A 138 -0.19 -1.54 -9.52
N THR A 139 -1.41 -1.13 -9.20
CA THR A 139 -1.95 0.15 -9.66
C THR A 139 -1.16 1.33 -9.07
N VAL A 140 -0.89 1.32 -7.77
CA VAL A 140 -0.09 2.35 -7.09
C VAL A 140 1.32 2.44 -7.70
N LEU A 141 1.99 1.31 -7.86
CA LEU A 141 3.34 1.24 -8.45
C LEU A 141 3.35 1.82 -9.87
N HIS A 142 2.35 1.45 -10.69
CA HIS A 142 2.23 1.97 -12.06
C HIS A 142 2.08 3.49 -12.07
N ARG A 143 1.24 4.06 -11.20
CA ARG A 143 1.06 5.53 -11.11
C ARG A 143 2.32 6.23 -10.62
N ILE A 144 3.00 5.69 -9.61
CA ILE A 144 4.27 6.25 -9.14
C ILE A 144 5.34 6.18 -10.24
N TYR A 145 5.46 5.04 -10.92
CA TYR A 145 6.41 4.86 -12.02
C TYR A 145 6.14 5.84 -13.18
N GLY A 146 4.87 6.12 -13.47
CA GLY A 146 4.47 7.11 -14.46
C GLY A 146 4.84 8.54 -14.07
N ASN A 147 4.54 8.92 -12.84
CA ASN A 147 4.66 10.29 -12.33
C ASN A 147 6.09 10.68 -11.91
N PHE A 148 6.86 9.75 -11.33
CA PHE A 148 8.17 10.03 -10.74
C PHE A 148 9.33 9.51 -11.60
N LEU A 149 9.65 10.23 -12.68
CA LEU A 149 10.70 9.83 -13.64
C LEU A 149 12.05 9.55 -12.96
N SER A 150 12.38 10.32 -11.91
CA SER A 150 13.64 10.17 -11.16
C SER A 150 13.75 8.83 -10.41
N LEU A 151 12.63 8.19 -10.08
CA LEU A 151 12.60 6.91 -9.38
C LEU A 151 12.59 5.69 -10.31
N ARG A 152 12.35 5.87 -11.61
CA ARG A 152 12.22 4.75 -12.57
C ARG A 152 13.43 3.81 -12.58
N ARG A 153 14.65 4.37 -12.64
CA ARG A 153 15.87 3.55 -12.63
C ARG A 153 15.98 2.75 -11.34
N PHE A 154 15.75 3.41 -10.22
CA PHE A 154 15.79 2.76 -8.91
C PHE A 154 14.76 1.65 -8.81
N THR A 155 13.51 1.94 -9.19
CA THR A 155 12.41 0.96 -9.17
C THR A 155 12.73 -0.28 -10.00
N ARG A 156 13.23 -0.11 -11.24
CA ARG A 156 13.61 -1.26 -12.10
C ARG A 156 14.68 -2.14 -11.46
N VAL A 157 15.72 -1.53 -10.88
CA VAL A 157 16.78 -2.29 -10.21
C VAL A 157 16.23 -3.08 -9.03
N ARG A 158 15.44 -2.44 -8.16
CA ARG A 158 14.87 -3.11 -6.99
C ARG A 158 13.87 -4.22 -7.36
N VAL A 159 13.03 -3.99 -8.37
CA VAL A 159 12.13 -5.03 -8.89
C VAL A 159 12.94 -6.23 -9.42
N SER A 160 14.01 -5.98 -10.19
CA SER A 160 14.88 -7.07 -10.69
C SER A 160 15.56 -7.84 -9.55
N GLU A 161 16.03 -7.16 -8.51
CA GLU A 161 16.62 -7.80 -7.32
C GLU A 161 15.59 -8.66 -6.57
N LEU A 162 14.36 -8.15 -6.39
CA LEU A 162 13.27 -8.91 -5.77
C LEU A 162 12.91 -10.16 -6.59
N LEU A 163 12.84 -10.04 -7.92
CA LEU A 163 12.56 -11.18 -8.78
C LEU A 163 13.67 -12.24 -8.70
N LEU A 164 14.94 -11.81 -8.67
CA LEU A 164 16.07 -12.71 -8.52
C LEU A 164 16.05 -13.41 -7.15
N SER A 165 15.78 -12.69 -6.05
CA SER A 165 15.71 -13.31 -4.71
C SER A 165 14.61 -14.37 -4.65
N VAL A 166 13.46 -14.11 -5.24
CA VAL A 166 12.35 -15.08 -5.30
C VAL A 166 12.72 -16.32 -6.12
N ILE A 167 13.48 -16.16 -7.22
CA ILE A 167 13.94 -17.29 -8.04
C ILE A 167 14.98 -18.13 -7.27
N HIS A 168 15.92 -17.47 -6.55
CA HIS A 168 16.97 -18.17 -5.79
C HIS A 168 16.46 -18.84 -4.51
N GLU A 169 15.48 -18.26 -3.85
CA GLU A 169 14.80 -18.86 -2.69
C GLU A 169 13.73 -19.87 -3.11
N GLY A 170 13.52 -20.01 -4.41
CA GLY A 170 12.40 -20.64 -5.05
C GLY A 170 12.40 -22.15 -4.96
N ASP A 171 11.86 -22.67 -3.86
CA ASP A 171 11.12 -23.93 -3.92
C ASP A 171 9.96 -24.03 -2.90
N GLN A 172 9.63 -22.99 -2.17
CA GLN A 172 8.74 -23.18 -1.01
C GLN A 172 7.42 -22.40 -0.98
N THR A 173 7.06 -21.51 -1.89
CA THR A 173 5.69 -20.93 -1.80
C THR A 173 5.11 -20.49 -3.15
N ASN A 174 3.86 -20.91 -3.42
CA ASN A 174 3.06 -20.49 -4.58
C ASN A 174 2.84 -18.96 -4.61
N THR A 175 2.76 -18.31 -3.46
CA THR A 175 2.59 -16.85 -3.32
C THR A 175 3.72 -16.06 -3.96
N LYS A 176 4.99 -16.52 -3.81
CA LYS A 176 6.16 -15.87 -4.43
C LYS A 176 6.13 -15.95 -5.96
N LYS A 177 5.63 -17.07 -6.53
CA LYS A 177 5.48 -17.23 -7.99
C LYS A 177 4.41 -16.31 -8.57
N GLN A 178 3.32 -16.10 -7.82
CA GLN A 178 2.24 -15.18 -8.21
C GLN A 178 2.74 -13.74 -8.28
N VAL A 179 3.51 -13.28 -7.28
CA VAL A 179 4.13 -11.94 -7.24
C VAL A 179 4.99 -11.69 -8.49
N ILE A 180 5.79 -12.67 -8.93
CA ILE A 180 6.63 -12.58 -10.13
C ILE A 180 5.77 -12.33 -11.37
N SER A 181 4.70 -13.12 -11.54
CA SER A 181 3.79 -12.98 -12.67
C SER A 181 3.15 -11.60 -12.71
N ASP A 182 2.82 -11.08 -11.55
CA ASP A 182 2.06 -9.85 -11.38
C ASP A 182 2.89 -8.58 -11.63
N VAL A 183 4.15 -8.57 -11.20
CA VAL A 183 5.06 -7.44 -11.44
C VAL A 183 5.56 -7.39 -12.87
N ASN A 184 5.78 -8.56 -13.51
CA ASN A 184 6.39 -8.65 -14.84
C ASN A 184 5.43 -8.30 -15.98
N LYS A 185 4.12 -8.30 -15.75
CA LYS A 185 3.12 -8.01 -16.80
C LYS A 185 2.92 -6.53 -17.11
N ARG A 186 3.47 -5.61 -16.30
CA ARG A 186 3.20 -4.16 -16.43
C ARG A 186 4.42 -3.24 -16.31
N CYS A 187 5.63 -3.76 -16.16
CA CYS A 187 6.90 -3.03 -16.30
C CYS A 187 7.54 -3.29 -17.64
#